data_f13990ea76338d3a01c85521d430e3c1
#
_entry.id   f13990ea76338d3a01c85521d430e3c1
#
_cell.length_a   1.000
_cell.length_b   1.000
_cell.length_c   1.000
_cell.angle_alpha   90.00
_cell.angle_beta   90.00
_cell.angle_gamma   90.00
#
_symmetry.space_group_name_H-M   'P 1'
#
loop_
_entity.id
_entity.type
_entity.pdbx_description
1 polymer ?
#
loop_
_entity_poly.entity_id
_entity_poly.type
_entity_poly.pdbx_seq_one_letter_code
_entity_poly.pdbx_strand_id
1 'polypeptide(L)'
;MLNKLGKQIMIFDGAFGTELEKRGIMSKMPEMLNVTAPDVIADIHKGYIDAGCDFITTNTFGANRFKMPNENRELVIRQAIENAKRYRTSQFVMMDIGPLGKMLEPLGDLSFDDAYEAFKEMVIISRDYVDGFILETFSDLYELKCALLAVKDNSDKPVITTMTFDNTGHTLTGTSPRIMAELMSNMGADAIGVNCSLGPKDLKPIVNELVRYCDKPIIVQPNRGIPTLRAGKALYSLSPEAFAKTMNEFYESGVAVLGGCCGTDPTFIKAISVNKDKPVVHRDVLKITSLCSATQLVSFDKVRVCGERINPTGKKKLKEAIINGDFDYIMREAIKQEEAHAEILDVNLGVPKTDDVANMKKTVLKLNEITNLPLQIDSSNVAAIEAGCRYCNGVCLINSVNGNEDNMNAIFPIAKRYGAVVLGLTMDDNGIGRWYARSKGTENK
;
A
#
# COMPACT_ATOMS: atom_id res chain seq x y z
N MET A 1 13.03 -14.78 6.45
CA MET A 1 12.91 -13.40 5.92
C MET A 1 12.76 -12.39 7.04
N LEU A 2 11.69 -12.38 7.79
CA LEU A 2 11.40 -11.36 8.84
C LEU A 2 12.50 -11.23 9.92
N ASN A 3 13.23 -12.29 10.21
CA ASN A 3 14.33 -12.23 11.19
C ASN A 3 15.50 -11.33 10.74
N LYS A 4 15.66 -11.08 9.45
CA LYS A 4 16.69 -10.25 8.85
C LYS A 4 16.18 -8.87 8.44
N LEU A 5 14.94 -8.79 7.96
CA LEU A 5 14.31 -7.56 7.47
C LEU A 5 14.33 -6.46 8.54
N GLY A 6 14.85 -5.29 8.19
CA GLY A 6 15.01 -4.15 9.10
C GLY A 6 16.18 -4.25 10.10
N LYS A 7 16.91 -5.38 10.15
CA LYS A 7 18.09 -5.54 11.02
C LYS A 7 19.39 -5.49 10.24
N GLN A 8 19.40 -6.07 9.06
CA GLN A 8 20.54 -6.07 8.14
C GLN A 8 20.08 -5.69 6.73
N ILE A 9 21.01 -5.18 5.95
CA ILE A 9 20.75 -4.81 4.55
C ILE A 9 20.48 -6.09 3.75
N MET A 10 19.38 -6.05 3.01
CA MET A 10 19.01 -7.11 2.08
C MET A 10 18.94 -6.56 0.65
N ILE A 11 19.24 -7.41 -0.31
CA ILE A 11 19.35 -7.01 -1.72
C ILE A 11 18.24 -7.69 -2.53
N PHE A 12 17.44 -6.88 -3.24
CA PHE A 12 16.51 -7.35 -4.25
C PHE A 12 17.22 -7.53 -5.60
N ASP A 13 16.60 -8.31 -6.47
CA ASP A 13 17.00 -8.44 -7.87
C ASP A 13 16.77 -7.13 -8.67
N GLY A 14 16.89 -7.20 -9.98
CA GLY A 14 16.74 -6.06 -10.89
C GLY A 14 15.73 -6.32 -11.99
N ALA A 15 15.81 -5.53 -13.06
CA ALA A 15 14.80 -5.49 -14.12
C ALA A 15 14.72 -6.79 -14.93
N PHE A 16 13.54 -7.39 -14.94
CA PHE A 16 13.24 -8.56 -15.75
C PHE A 16 13.15 -8.22 -17.25
N GLY A 17 12.38 -7.17 -17.58
CA GLY A 17 12.19 -6.71 -18.96
C GLY A 17 13.50 -6.30 -19.64
N THR A 18 14.41 -5.63 -18.92
CA THR A 18 15.74 -5.26 -19.44
C THR A 18 16.56 -6.49 -19.82
N GLU A 19 16.51 -7.55 -19.03
CA GLU A 19 17.22 -8.79 -19.31
C GLU A 19 16.63 -9.56 -20.50
N LEU A 20 15.32 -9.54 -20.68
CA LEU A 20 14.66 -10.07 -21.87
C LEU A 20 15.06 -9.28 -23.14
N GLU A 21 15.02 -7.95 -23.06
CA GLU A 21 15.39 -7.07 -24.16
C GLU A 21 16.85 -7.29 -24.62
N LYS A 22 17.79 -7.45 -23.70
CA LYS A 22 19.20 -7.77 -24.00
C LYS A 22 19.36 -9.11 -24.72
N ARG A 23 18.46 -10.06 -24.51
CA ARG A 23 18.41 -11.35 -25.20
C ARG A 23 17.65 -11.28 -26.53
N GLY A 24 17.21 -10.08 -26.94
CA GLY A 24 16.42 -9.87 -28.17
C GLY A 24 14.98 -10.37 -28.08
N ILE A 25 14.49 -10.61 -26.85
CA ILE A 25 13.12 -11.10 -26.63
C ILE A 25 12.21 -9.93 -26.32
N MET A 26 11.27 -9.68 -27.23
CA MET A 26 10.22 -8.68 -27.10
C MET A 26 8.88 -9.39 -26.96
N SER A 27 8.19 -9.23 -25.84
CA SER A 27 6.88 -9.82 -25.60
C SER A 27 5.89 -8.78 -25.06
N LYS A 28 4.66 -8.82 -25.56
CA LYS A 28 3.56 -8.03 -24.99
C LYS A 28 3.01 -8.62 -23.69
N MET A 29 3.25 -9.90 -23.47
CA MET A 29 2.91 -10.65 -22.24
C MET A 29 4.14 -11.46 -21.81
N PRO A 30 5.12 -10.81 -21.14
CA PRO A 30 6.35 -11.48 -20.72
C PRO A 30 6.09 -12.63 -19.74
N GLU A 31 4.98 -12.62 -19.04
CA GLU A 31 4.56 -13.69 -18.13
C GLU A 31 4.36 -15.04 -18.85
N MET A 32 3.94 -15.00 -20.11
CA MET A 32 3.79 -16.23 -20.92
C MET A 32 5.12 -16.96 -21.18
N LEU A 33 6.24 -16.24 -21.10
CA LEU A 33 7.56 -16.84 -21.25
C LEU A 33 7.88 -17.81 -20.10
N ASN A 34 7.19 -17.73 -18.97
CA ASN A 34 7.33 -18.72 -17.91
C ASN A 34 7.04 -20.14 -18.41
N VAL A 35 6.10 -20.27 -19.34
CA VAL A 35 5.67 -21.56 -19.92
C VAL A 35 6.37 -21.84 -21.26
N THR A 36 6.50 -20.81 -22.11
CA THR A 36 7.00 -20.99 -23.49
C THR A 36 8.52 -20.95 -23.58
N ALA A 37 9.21 -20.32 -22.63
CA ALA A 37 10.68 -20.22 -22.58
C ALA A 37 11.22 -20.31 -21.14
N PRO A 38 10.88 -21.37 -20.37
CA PRO A 38 11.20 -21.47 -18.94
C PRO A 38 12.70 -21.41 -18.64
N ASP A 39 13.55 -21.92 -19.55
CA ASP A 39 15.00 -21.87 -19.38
C ASP A 39 15.53 -20.44 -19.42
N VAL A 40 15.01 -19.59 -20.30
CA VAL A 40 15.37 -18.16 -20.39
C VAL A 40 15.02 -17.44 -19.10
N ILE A 41 13.84 -17.71 -18.56
CA ILE A 41 13.36 -17.10 -17.31
C ILE A 41 14.24 -17.54 -16.13
N ALA A 42 14.53 -18.83 -16.03
CA ALA A 42 15.38 -19.36 -14.98
C ALA A 42 16.83 -18.82 -15.06
N ASP A 43 17.37 -18.63 -16.26
CA ASP A 43 18.72 -18.06 -16.46
C ASP A 43 18.78 -16.57 -16.06
N ILE A 44 17.70 -15.81 -16.23
CA ILE A 44 17.62 -14.43 -15.71
C ILE A 44 17.70 -14.46 -14.19
N HIS A 45 16.89 -15.29 -13.52
CA HIS A 45 16.96 -15.44 -12.07
C HIS A 45 18.36 -15.85 -11.60
N LYS A 46 19.00 -16.81 -12.31
CA LYS A 46 20.36 -17.22 -12.01
C LYS A 46 21.35 -16.07 -12.06
N GLY A 47 21.24 -15.19 -13.05
CA GLY A 47 22.09 -14.01 -13.17
C GLY A 47 22.03 -13.11 -11.94
N TYR A 48 20.83 -12.88 -11.38
CA TYR A 48 20.64 -12.11 -10.17
C TYR A 48 21.08 -12.83 -8.89
N ILE A 49 20.90 -14.16 -8.83
CA ILE A 49 21.45 -14.99 -7.75
C ILE A 49 22.98 -14.88 -7.71
N ASP A 50 23.62 -15.03 -8.86
CA ASP A 50 25.08 -14.93 -9.00
C ASP A 50 25.61 -13.52 -8.69
N ALA A 51 24.77 -12.48 -8.87
CA ALA A 51 25.04 -11.11 -8.46
C ALA A 51 24.91 -10.88 -6.95
N GLY A 52 24.35 -11.83 -6.20
CA GLY A 52 24.29 -11.82 -4.74
C GLY A 52 22.98 -11.30 -4.14
N CYS A 53 21.87 -11.27 -4.88
CA CYS A 53 20.57 -10.87 -4.32
C CYS A 53 20.10 -11.83 -3.20
N ASP A 54 19.26 -11.32 -2.30
CA ASP A 54 18.56 -12.07 -1.25
C ASP A 54 17.15 -12.42 -1.66
N PHE A 55 16.53 -11.57 -2.50
CA PHE A 55 15.18 -11.71 -3.00
C PHE A 55 15.18 -11.93 -4.51
N ILE A 56 14.30 -12.80 -4.96
CA ILE A 56 14.00 -13.05 -6.37
C ILE A 56 12.51 -12.79 -6.56
N THR A 57 12.14 -11.91 -7.48
CA THR A 57 10.77 -11.68 -7.89
C THR A 57 10.37 -12.66 -8.98
N THR A 58 9.18 -13.25 -8.87
CA THR A 58 8.65 -14.10 -9.94
C THR A 58 8.28 -13.24 -11.17
N ASN A 59 8.34 -13.82 -12.37
CA ASN A 59 7.89 -13.08 -13.58
C ASN A 59 6.36 -13.14 -13.70
N THR A 60 5.66 -12.42 -12.79
CA THR A 60 4.19 -12.45 -12.64
C THR A 60 3.54 -11.08 -12.49
N PHE A 61 4.27 -9.99 -12.75
CA PHE A 61 3.83 -8.61 -12.60
C PHE A 61 2.45 -8.32 -13.22
N GLY A 62 2.18 -8.86 -14.40
CA GLY A 62 0.92 -8.71 -15.12
C GLY A 62 0.03 -9.96 -15.12
N ALA A 63 0.30 -10.97 -14.29
CA ALA A 63 -0.40 -12.25 -14.31
C ALA A 63 -1.81 -12.19 -13.71
N ASN A 64 -2.59 -11.16 -14.01
CA ASN A 64 -3.96 -10.98 -13.51
C ASN A 64 -5.01 -11.16 -14.62
N ARG A 65 -6.28 -11.34 -14.22
CA ARG A 65 -7.40 -11.63 -15.12
C ARG A 65 -7.71 -10.54 -16.15
N PHE A 66 -7.30 -9.31 -15.92
CA PHE A 66 -7.56 -8.19 -16.83
C PHE A 66 -6.48 -8.07 -17.92
N LYS A 67 -5.22 -8.34 -17.60
CA LYS A 67 -4.10 -8.34 -18.56
C LYS A 67 -3.99 -9.68 -19.30
N MET A 68 -4.43 -10.78 -18.67
CA MET A 68 -4.37 -12.15 -19.22
C MET A 68 -5.77 -12.83 -19.17
N PRO A 69 -6.79 -12.29 -19.86
CA PRO A 69 -8.16 -12.77 -19.71
C PRO A 69 -8.40 -14.18 -20.25
N ASN A 70 -7.63 -14.59 -21.27
CA ASN A 70 -7.83 -15.87 -21.98
C ASN A 70 -6.77 -16.93 -21.61
N GLU A 71 -5.81 -16.60 -20.73
CA GLU A 71 -4.69 -17.47 -20.43
C GLU A 71 -4.95 -18.32 -19.17
N ASN A 72 -4.28 -19.44 -19.09
CA ASN A 72 -4.27 -20.24 -17.85
C ASN A 72 -3.30 -19.60 -16.84
N ARG A 73 -3.80 -18.62 -16.10
CA ARG A 73 -3.01 -17.87 -15.10
C ARG A 73 -2.43 -18.76 -14.00
N GLU A 74 -3.15 -19.80 -13.59
CA GLU A 74 -2.63 -20.74 -12.59
C GLU A 74 -1.37 -21.44 -13.10
N LEU A 75 -1.39 -21.95 -14.32
CA LEU A 75 -0.22 -22.56 -14.94
C LEU A 75 0.94 -21.57 -15.05
N VAL A 76 0.67 -20.35 -15.52
CA VAL A 76 1.69 -19.31 -15.69
C VAL A 76 2.34 -18.91 -14.37
N ILE A 77 1.54 -18.69 -13.32
CA ILE A 77 2.02 -18.30 -11.98
C ILE A 77 2.83 -19.46 -11.36
N ARG A 78 2.32 -20.68 -11.40
CA ARG A 78 3.04 -21.84 -10.86
C ARG A 78 4.37 -22.07 -11.57
N GLN A 79 4.38 -21.98 -12.89
CA GLN A 79 5.61 -22.14 -13.66
C GLN A 79 6.62 -21.02 -13.38
N ALA A 80 6.14 -19.75 -13.19
CA ALA A 80 6.99 -18.65 -12.78
C ALA A 80 7.71 -18.93 -11.44
N ILE A 81 6.97 -19.46 -10.47
CA ILE A 81 7.52 -19.82 -9.16
C ILE A 81 8.56 -20.94 -9.28
N GLU A 82 8.29 -21.96 -10.08
CA GLU A 82 9.24 -23.05 -10.32
C GLU A 82 10.51 -22.57 -11.04
N ASN A 83 10.38 -21.68 -12.02
CA ASN A 83 11.53 -21.07 -12.70
C ASN A 83 12.38 -20.23 -11.71
N ALA A 84 11.76 -19.46 -10.82
CA ALA A 84 12.46 -18.68 -9.79
C ALA A 84 13.18 -19.58 -8.77
N LYS A 85 12.65 -20.75 -8.46
CA LYS A 85 13.25 -21.71 -7.53
C LYS A 85 14.38 -22.54 -8.13
N ARG A 86 14.48 -22.63 -9.43
CA ARG A 86 15.35 -23.61 -10.14
C ARG A 86 16.82 -23.54 -9.73
N TYR A 87 17.36 -22.35 -9.53
CA TYR A 87 18.77 -22.14 -9.13
C TYR A 87 18.89 -21.55 -7.72
N ARG A 88 17.77 -21.48 -6.99
CA ARG A 88 17.71 -20.95 -5.63
C ARG A 88 18.60 -21.76 -4.69
N THR A 89 19.38 -21.08 -3.86
CA THR A 89 20.11 -21.66 -2.73
C THR A 89 19.57 -21.18 -1.39
N SER A 90 19.60 -19.87 -1.15
CA SER A 90 19.14 -19.24 0.11
C SER A 90 18.24 -18.04 -0.10
N GLN A 91 17.92 -17.71 -1.35
CA GLN A 91 17.12 -16.55 -1.71
C GLN A 91 15.65 -16.75 -1.33
N PHE A 92 14.98 -15.66 -0.99
CA PHE A 92 13.54 -15.62 -0.80
C PHE A 92 12.85 -15.38 -2.14
N VAL A 93 11.91 -16.23 -2.50
CA VAL A 93 11.09 -16.09 -3.72
C VAL A 93 9.85 -15.29 -3.38
N MET A 94 9.73 -14.09 -3.97
CA MET A 94 8.63 -13.18 -3.78
C MET A 94 7.67 -13.24 -4.96
N MET A 95 6.38 -13.46 -4.68
CA MET A 95 5.36 -13.30 -5.71
C MET A 95 5.26 -11.81 -6.08
N ASP A 96 5.56 -11.52 -7.33
CA ASP A 96 5.45 -10.17 -7.87
C ASP A 96 4.00 -9.89 -8.33
N ILE A 97 3.40 -8.84 -7.78
CA ILE A 97 2.04 -8.40 -8.10
C ILE A 97 2.10 -6.91 -8.45
N GLY A 98 1.86 -6.59 -9.72
CA GLY A 98 1.72 -5.23 -10.20
C GLY A 98 0.26 -4.77 -10.28
N PRO A 99 0.02 -3.50 -10.69
CA PRO A 99 -1.31 -2.95 -10.91
C PRO A 99 -2.11 -3.75 -11.93
N LEU A 100 -3.42 -3.78 -11.77
CA LEU A 100 -4.34 -4.55 -12.62
C LEU A 100 -4.40 -4.03 -14.08
N GLY A 101 -3.96 -2.79 -14.31
CA GLY A 101 -4.02 -2.13 -15.61
C GLY A 101 -5.38 -1.50 -15.91
N LYS A 102 -6.19 -1.33 -14.88
CA LYS A 102 -7.46 -0.60 -14.89
C LYS A 102 -7.50 0.34 -13.71
N MET A 103 -8.17 1.49 -13.88
CA MET A 103 -8.40 2.40 -12.76
C MET A 103 -9.63 1.96 -11.97
N LEU A 104 -9.52 2.02 -10.64
CA LEU A 104 -10.65 1.78 -9.76
C LEU A 104 -11.63 2.96 -9.77
N GLU A 105 -12.90 2.69 -9.45
CA GLU A 105 -13.87 3.74 -9.15
C GLU A 105 -13.36 4.65 -8.00
N PRO A 106 -13.54 5.97 -8.10
CA PRO A 106 -14.31 6.70 -9.10
C PRO A 106 -13.50 7.13 -10.34
N LEU A 107 -12.18 6.90 -10.37
CA LEU A 107 -11.32 7.35 -11.48
C LEU A 107 -11.48 6.48 -12.74
N GLY A 108 -11.96 5.27 -12.60
CA GLY A 108 -12.22 4.32 -13.67
C GLY A 108 -13.52 3.58 -13.49
N ASP A 109 -13.61 2.40 -14.11
CA ASP A 109 -14.82 1.55 -14.16
C ASP A 109 -14.71 0.25 -13.32
N LEU A 110 -13.55 0.03 -12.67
CA LEU A 110 -13.34 -1.18 -11.89
C LEU A 110 -13.77 -0.98 -10.44
N SER A 111 -14.72 -1.79 -9.95
CA SER A 111 -15.12 -1.74 -8.56
C SER A 111 -14.00 -2.23 -7.62
N PHE A 112 -13.96 -1.72 -6.38
CA PHE A 112 -13.03 -2.20 -5.35
C PHE A 112 -13.15 -3.70 -5.10
N ASP A 113 -14.38 -4.23 -5.12
CA ASP A 113 -14.63 -5.64 -4.84
C ASP A 113 -14.16 -6.54 -5.99
N ASP A 114 -14.32 -6.14 -7.26
CA ASP A 114 -13.79 -6.88 -8.41
C ASP A 114 -12.26 -6.84 -8.46
N ALA A 115 -11.66 -5.70 -8.10
CA ALA A 115 -10.21 -5.56 -7.96
C ALA A 115 -9.68 -6.50 -6.86
N TYR A 116 -10.36 -6.52 -5.70
CA TYR A 116 -10.00 -7.41 -4.59
C TYR A 116 -10.03 -8.88 -5.02
N GLU A 117 -11.07 -9.33 -5.71
CA GLU A 117 -11.15 -10.72 -6.18
C GLU A 117 -10.09 -11.06 -7.24
N ALA A 118 -9.65 -10.06 -8.04
CA ALA A 118 -8.55 -10.26 -8.98
C ALA A 118 -7.20 -10.45 -8.28
N PHE A 119 -6.89 -9.65 -7.26
CA PHE A 119 -5.69 -9.81 -6.45
C PHE A 119 -5.72 -11.10 -5.63
N LYS A 120 -6.85 -11.40 -5.00
CA LYS A 120 -7.07 -12.63 -4.23
C LYS A 120 -6.82 -13.90 -5.05
N GLU A 121 -7.24 -13.93 -6.33
CA GLU A 121 -6.96 -15.04 -7.24
C GLU A 121 -5.45 -15.31 -7.31
N MET A 122 -4.63 -14.26 -7.55
CA MET A 122 -3.17 -14.39 -7.63
C MET A 122 -2.55 -14.89 -6.31
N VAL A 123 -3.05 -14.37 -5.19
CA VAL A 123 -2.58 -14.75 -3.84
C VAL A 123 -2.89 -16.22 -3.55
N ILE A 124 -4.11 -16.68 -3.80
CA ILE A 124 -4.52 -18.07 -3.53
C ILE A 124 -3.71 -19.07 -4.37
N ILE A 125 -3.43 -18.75 -5.64
CA ILE A 125 -2.63 -19.60 -6.52
C ILE A 125 -1.19 -19.76 -5.98
N SER A 126 -0.61 -18.71 -5.39
CA SER A 126 0.82 -18.61 -5.11
C SER A 126 1.23 -18.82 -3.66
N ARG A 127 0.36 -18.50 -2.68
CA ARG A 127 0.71 -18.37 -1.24
C ARG A 127 1.43 -19.55 -0.62
N ASP A 128 1.12 -20.78 -1.06
CA ASP A 128 1.73 -22.00 -0.51
C ASP A 128 3.11 -22.31 -1.12
N TYR A 129 3.50 -21.57 -2.16
CA TYR A 129 4.69 -21.85 -2.96
C TYR A 129 5.75 -20.74 -2.90
N VAL A 130 5.45 -19.57 -2.32
CA VAL A 130 6.37 -18.44 -2.22
C VAL A 130 6.76 -18.14 -0.78
N ASP A 131 7.83 -17.37 -0.59
CA ASP A 131 8.28 -16.94 0.74
C ASP A 131 7.61 -15.64 1.19
N GLY A 132 7.05 -14.87 0.26
CA GLY A 132 6.36 -13.60 0.50
C GLY A 132 5.81 -12.99 -0.76
N PHE A 133 5.28 -11.77 -0.63
CA PHE A 133 4.70 -10.99 -1.72
C PHE A 133 5.41 -9.65 -1.85
N ILE A 134 5.54 -9.17 -3.07
CA ILE A 134 5.84 -7.77 -3.37
C ILE A 134 4.71 -7.19 -4.20
N LEU A 135 4.12 -6.11 -3.70
CA LEU A 135 3.14 -5.29 -4.41
C LEU A 135 3.90 -4.08 -4.94
N GLU A 136 4.23 -4.07 -6.24
CA GLU A 136 5.16 -3.07 -6.77
C GLU A 136 4.61 -2.23 -7.92
N THR A 137 5.19 -1.05 -8.08
CA THR A 137 4.90 -0.13 -9.19
C THR A 137 3.46 0.41 -9.18
N PHE A 138 2.83 0.47 -8.01
CA PHE A 138 1.51 1.08 -7.88
C PHE A 138 1.60 2.60 -7.98
N SER A 139 0.63 3.19 -8.64
CA SER A 139 0.48 4.65 -8.79
C SER A 139 -0.82 5.18 -8.18
N ASP A 140 -1.69 4.29 -7.70
CA ASP A 140 -2.94 4.58 -7.02
C ASP A 140 -2.95 3.94 -5.63
N LEU A 141 -3.16 4.76 -4.59
CA LEU A 141 -3.20 4.32 -3.20
C LEU A 141 -4.37 3.37 -2.93
N TYR A 142 -5.51 3.61 -3.57
CA TYR A 142 -6.71 2.81 -3.38
C TYR A 142 -6.56 1.41 -3.97
N GLU A 143 -5.91 1.30 -5.12
CA GLU A 143 -5.56 0.02 -5.72
C GLU A 143 -4.54 -0.74 -4.85
N LEU A 144 -3.50 -0.05 -4.34
CA LEU A 144 -2.51 -0.66 -3.45
C LEU A 144 -3.15 -1.13 -2.13
N LYS A 145 -4.06 -0.35 -1.55
CA LYS A 145 -4.87 -0.77 -0.37
C LYS A 145 -5.63 -2.05 -0.66
N CYS A 146 -6.28 -2.12 -1.82
CA CYS A 146 -7.04 -3.29 -2.26
C CYS A 146 -6.15 -4.53 -2.39
N ALA A 147 -4.98 -4.40 -3.03
CA ALA A 147 -4.00 -5.46 -3.19
C ALA A 147 -3.43 -5.95 -1.85
N LEU A 148 -3.06 -5.02 -0.96
CA LEU A 148 -2.55 -5.36 0.37
C LEU A 148 -3.62 -6.09 1.20
N LEU A 149 -4.87 -5.63 1.15
CA LEU A 149 -5.98 -6.29 1.83
C LEU A 149 -6.16 -7.72 1.32
N ALA A 150 -6.10 -7.94 0.01
CA ALA A 150 -6.22 -9.27 -0.57
C ALA A 150 -5.09 -10.22 -0.11
N VAL A 151 -3.85 -9.72 0.02
CA VAL A 151 -2.74 -10.51 0.57
C VAL A 151 -2.96 -10.83 2.04
N LYS A 152 -3.27 -9.82 2.88
CA LYS A 152 -3.41 -9.97 4.34
C LYS A 152 -4.60 -10.83 4.74
N ASP A 153 -5.67 -10.82 3.97
CA ASP A 153 -6.86 -11.65 4.23
C ASP A 153 -6.66 -13.12 3.83
N ASN A 154 -5.74 -13.41 2.91
CA ASN A 154 -5.62 -14.75 2.31
C ASN A 154 -4.25 -15.41 2.51
N SER A 155 -3.32 -14.75 3.22
CA SER A 155 -1.97 -15.28 3.48
C SER A 155 -1.35 -14.67 4.74
N ASP A 156 -0.60 -15.49 5.49
CA ASP A 156 0.24 -15.04 6.61
C ASP A 156 1.69 -14.73 6.19
N LYS A 157 1.99 -14.81 4.87
CA LYS A 157 3.32 -14.53 4.35
C LYS A 157 3.64 -13.04 4.44
N PRO A 158 4.93 -12.68 4.60
CA PRO A 158 5.37 -11.29 4.56
C PRO A 158 4.99 -10.61 3.25
N VAL A 159 4.64 -9.31 3.33
CA VAL A 159 4.29 -8.49 2.18
C VAL A 159 5.04 -7.16 2.19
N ILE A 160 5.68 -6.87 1.07
CA ILE A 160 6.40 -5.62 0.79
C ILE A 160 5.54 -4.80 -0.17
N THR A 161 5.45 -3.49 0.06
CA THR A 161 4.67 -2.58 -0.80
C THR A 161 5.54 -1.46 -1.33
N THR A 162 5.45 -1.18 -2.63
CA THR A 162 6.13 -0.04 -3.25
C THR A 162 5.20 0.72 -4.19
N MET A 163 5.39 2.04 -4.25
CA MET A 163 4.70 2.92 -5.20
C MET A 163 5.71 3.64 -6.09
N THR A 164 5.22 4.13 -7.22
CA THR A 164 5.97 4.98 -8.13
C THR A 164 5.59 6.43 -7.95
N PHE A 165 6.60 7.30 -7.88
CA PHE A 165 6.43 8.74 -7.72
C PHE A 165 7.09 9.47 -8.89
N ASP A 166 6.53 10.59 -9.27
CA ASP A 166 7.13 11.48 -10.26
C ASP A 166 8.14 12.46 -9.62
N ASN A 167 8.68 13.37 -10.41
CA ASN A 167 9.64 14.37 -9.96
C ASN A 167 9.03 15.46 -9.07
N THR A 168 7.71 15.52 -8.93
CA THR A 168 7.02 16.41 -7.97
C THR A 168 6.91 15.77 -6.59
N GLY A 169 7.28 14.50 -6.45
CA GLY A 169 7.18 13.71 -5.22
C GLY A 169 5.80 13.13 -4.98
N HIS A 170 4.95 13.02 -6.01
CA HIS A 170 3.62 12.45 -5.92
C HIS A 170 3.44 11.29 -6.90
N THR A 171 2.50 10.42 -6.59
CA THR A 171 2.04 9.38 -7.52
C THR A 171 1.15 9.99 -8.61
N LEU A 172 0.79 9.20 -9.62
CA LEU A 172 -0.13 9.63 -10.68
C LEU A 172 -1.47 10.16 -10.13
N THR A 173 -1.97 9.58 -9.03
CA THR A 173 -3.22 10.00 -8.38
C THR A 173 -3.03 11.03 -7.26
N GLY A 174 -1.82 11.58 -7.10
CA GLY A 174 -1.52 12.68 -6.17
C GLY A 174 -1.10 12.26 -4.75
N THR A 175 -0.88 10.96 -4.50
CA THR A 175 -0.47 10.46 -3.18
C THR A 175 0.99 10.84 -2.87
N SER A 176 1.24 11.40 -1.67
CA SER A 176 2.60 11.65 -1.16
C SER A 176 3.23 10.41 -0.52
N PRO A 177 4.58 10.34 -0.39
CA PRO A 177 5.26 9.23 0.29
C PRO A 177 4.79 9.03 1.73
N ARG A 178 4.50 10.12 2.46
CA ARG A 178 3.99 10.06 3.83
C ARG A 178 2.60 9.44 3.91
N ILE A 179 1.68 9.80 3.01
CA ILE A 179 0.33 9.21 2.95
C ILE A 179 0.42 7.70 2.69
N MET A 180 1.26 7.29 1.74
CA MET A 180 1.53 5.87 1.50
C MET A 180 2.05 5.17 2.77
N ALA A 181 3.05 5.76 3.42
CA ALA A 181 3.66 5.19 4.62
C ALA A 181 2.64 5.02 5.76
N GLU A 182 1.79 6.02 6.01
CA GLU A 182 0.73 5.98 7.03
C GLU A 182 -0.23 4.81 6.78
N LEU A 183 -0.82 4.73 5.59
CA LEU A 183 -1.80 3.68 5.30
C LEU A 183 -1.18 2.28 5.27
N MET A 184 -0.06 2.11 4.57
CA MET A 184 0.56 0.78 4.43
C MET A 184 1.15 0.27 5.76
N SER A 185 1.72 1.16 6.59
CA SER A 185 2.18 0.79 7.94
C SER A 185 1.04 0.33 8.82
N ASN A 186 -0.05 1.08 8.85
CA ASN A 186 -1.22 0.79 9.67
C ASN A 186 -1.91 -0.52 9.23
N MET A 187 -1.95 -0.81 7.94
CA MET A 187 -2.47 -2.08 7.40
C MET A 187 -1.51 -3.26 7.57
N GLY A 188 -0.30 -3.02 8.08
CA GLY A 188 0.66 -4.07 8.45
C GLY A 188 1.49 -4.61 7.29
N ALA A 189 1.88 -3.78 6.31
CA ALA A 189 2.97 -4.11 5.40
C ALA A 189 4.27 -4.33 6.19
N ASP A 190 5.09 -5.29 5.75
CA ASP A 190 6.33 -5.66 6.44
C ASP A 190 7.53 -4.80 6.01
N ALA A 191 7.49 -4.24 4.81
CA ALA A 191 8.37 -3.18 4.34
C ALA A 191 7.62 -2.29 3.35
N ILE A 192 8.05 -1.02 3.26
CA ILE A 192 7.38 0.00 2.45
C ILE A 192 8.44 0.77 1.69
N GLY A 193 8.16 1.17 0.45
CA GLY A 193 9.12 1.97 -0.28
C GLY A 193 8.74 2.39 -1.67
N VAL A 194 9.76 2.57 -2.48
CA VAL A 194 9.62 3.14 -3.82
C VAL A 194 10.34 2.29 -4.85
N ASN A 195 9.74 2.17 -6.01
CA ASN A 195 10.39 1.54 -7.15
C ASN A 195 10.05 2.27 -8.46
N CYS A 196 10.86 2.05 -9.48
CA CYS A 196 10.65 2.55 -10.84
C CYS A 196 10.62 4.09 -10.96
N SER A 197 10.07 4.62 -12.05
CA SER A 197 9.90 6.01 -12.49
C SER A 197 11.20 6.82 -12.57
N LEU A 198 11.90 6.98 -11.47
CA LEU A 198 13.02 7.89 -11.31
C LEU A 198 14.36 7.16 -11.12
N GLY A 199 15.45 7.86 -11.38
CA GLY A 199 16.79 7.44 -11.02
C GLY A 199 17.09 7.66 -9.53
N PRO A 200 18.20 7.07 -9.01
CA PRO A 200 18.46 7.11 -7.56
C PRO A 200 18.64 8.55 -7.02
N LYS A 201 19.17 9.48 -7.80
CA LYS A 201 19.32 10.87 -7.35
C LYS A 201 17.98 11.59 -7.18
N ASP A 202 17.06 11.34 -8.11
CA ASP A 202 15.77 12.01 -8.15
C ASP A 202 14.81 11.45 -7.09
N LEU A 203 15.04 10.21 -6.64
CA LEU A 203 14.29 9.59 -5.52
C LEU A 203 14.69 10.11 -4.13
N LYS A 204 15.80 10.84 -3.97
CA LYS A 204 16.26 11.29 -2.64
C LYS A 204 15.21 12.05 -1.83
N PRO A 205 14.47 13.04 -2.35
CA PRO A 205 13.45 13.74 -1.58
C PRO A 205 12.35 12.81 -1.07
N ILE A 206 11.91 11.87 -1.91
CA ILE A 206 10.87 10.88 -1.62
C ILE A 206 11.36 9.91 -0.53
N VAL A 207 12.58 9.38 -0.68
CA VAL A 207 13.17 8.47 0.32
C VAL A 207 13.40 9.19 1.65
N ASN A 208 13.80 10.46 1.66
CA ASN A 208 13.98 11.24 2.87
C ASN A 208 12.67 11.42 3.64
N GLU A 209 11.56 11.61 2.94
CA GLU A 209 10.23 11.67 3.57
C GLU A 209 9.84 10.32 4.20
N LEU A 210 10.06 9.21 3.50
CA LEU A 210 9.85 7.86 4.06
C LEU A 210 10.76 7.59 5.26
N VAL A 211 12.04 7.92 5.18
CA VAL A 211 13.01 7.77 6.29
C VAL A 211 12.53 8.51 7.53
N ARG A 212 11.92 9.68 7.37
CA ARG A 212 11.47 10.53 8.46
C ARG A 212 10.18 10.06 9.12
N TYR A 213 9.22 9.52 8.36
CA TYR A 213 7.86 9.26 8.86
C TYR A 213 7.45 7.78 8.88
N CYS A 214 8.11 6.90 8.13
CA CYS A 214 7.77 5.50 8.07
C CYS A 214 8.50 4.69 9.15
N ASP A 215 7.80 3.96 10.00
CA ASP A 215 8.40 3.11 11.04
C ASP A 215 8.75 1.69 10.54
N LYS A 216 8.34 1.34 9.32
CA LYS A 216 8.67 0.06 8.71
C LYS A 216 10.04 0.09 8.03
N PRO A 217 10.66 -1.09 7.79
CA PRO A 217 11.82 -1.20 6.93
C PRO A 217 11.55 -0.56 5.56
N ILE A 218 12.49 0.26 5.06
CA ILE A 218 12.32 0.95 3.78
C ILE A 218 13.03 0.17 2.68
N ILE A 219 12.36 0.05 1.53
CA ILE A 219 12.89 -0.52 0.29
C ILE A 219 13.02 0.56 -0.79
N VAL A 220 14.14 0.54 -1.55
CA VAL A 220 14.38 1.45 -2.67
C VAL A 220 14.90 0.68 -3.88
N GLN A 221 14.15 0.72 -4.99
CA GLN A 221 14.46 0.04 -6.24
C GLN A 221 14.35 1.03 -7.42
N PRO A 222 15.34 1.91 -7.62
CA PRO A 222 15.30 2.93 -8.66
C PRO A 222 15.55 2.36 -10.05
N ASN A 223 15.16 3.13 -11.07
CA ASN A 223 15.64 2.91 -12.43
C ASN A 223 17.13 3.23 -12.55
N ARG A 224 17.75 2.72 -13.60
CA ARG A 224 19.15 3.05 -13.98
C ARG A 224 19.34 4.54 -14.34
N GLY A 225 18.49 5.43 -13.88
CA GLY A 225 18.38 6.83 -14.27
C GLY A 225 17.18 7.07 -15.18
N ILE A 226 17.02 8.31 -15.66
CA ILE A 226 15.96 8.67 -16.60
C ILE A 226 16.40 8.25 -18.01
N PRO A 227 15.62 7.45 -18.75
CA PRO A 227 16.00 7.04 -20.08
C PRO A 227 15.89 8.20 -21.08
N THR A 228 16.85 8.30 -21.98
CA THR A 228 16.74 9.11 -23.20
C THR A 228 16.29 8.20 -24.36
N LEU A 229 15.25 8.59 -25.08
CA LEU A 229 14.80 7.83 -26.25
C LEU A 229 15.69 8.14 -27.45
N ARG A 230 16.39 7.12 -27.99
CA ARG A 230 17.10 7.20 -29.27
C ARG A 230 16.65 6.06 -30.18
N ALA A 231 16.16 6.40 -31.37
CA ALA A 231 15.64 5.44 -32.35
C ALA A 231 14.65 4.43 -31.76
N GLY A 232 13.72 4.89 -30.88
CA GLY A 232 12.72 4.06 -30.23
C GLY A 232 13.23 3.15 -29.08
N LYS A 233 14.53 3.25 -28.72
CA LYS A 233 15.11 2.50 -27.60
C LYS A 233 15.40 3.41 -26.41
N ALA A 234 15.12 2.92 -25.23
CA ALA A 234 15.47 3.59 -23.97
C ALA A 234 16.99 3.41 -23.71
N LEU A 235 17.73 4.50 -23.70
CA LEU A 235 19.15 4.51 -23.37
C LEU A 235 19.34 5.13 -21.98
N TYR A 236 19.97 4.37 -21.09
CA TYR A 236 20.32 4.79 -19.74
C TYR A 236 21.80 5.12 -19.67
N SER A 237 22.15 6.23 -19.01
CA SER A 237 23.53 6.74 -18.95
C SER A 237 24.27 6.36 -17.67
N LEU A 238 23.59 5.92 -16.61
CA LEU A 238 24.20 5.67 -15.31
C LEU A 238 25.01 4.36 -15.32
N SER A 239 26.27 4.41 -14.85
CA SER A 239 27.09 3.21 -14.67
C SER A 239 26.74 2.48 -13.35
N PRO A 240 27.08 1.17 -13.21
CA PRO A 240 26.88 0.44 -11.96
C PRO A 240 27.55 1.12 -10.74
N GLU A 241 28.75 1.69 -10.90
CA GLU A 241 29.49 2.35 -9.83
C GLU A 241 28.81 3.67 -9.40
N ALA A 242 28.34 4.47 -10.37
CA ALA A 242 27.62 5.71 -10.09
C ALA A 242 26.25 5.43 -9.44
N PHE A 243 25.58 4.35 -9.84
CA PHE A 243 24.35 3.86 -9.22
C PHE A 243 24.62 3.44 -7.77
N ALA A 244 25.60 2.55 -7.55
CA ALA A 244 25.95 2.03 -6.24
C ALA A 244 26.38 3.16 -5.26
N LYS A 245 27.05 4.21 -5.75
CA LYS A 245 27.39 5.38 -4.92
C LYS A 245 26.14 6.02 -4.31
N THR A 246 25.11 6.27 -5.10
CA THR A 246 23.86 6.87 -4.58
C THR A 246 23.07 5.88 -3.73
N MET A 247 23.08 4.58 -4.08
CA MET A 247 22.45 3.54 -3.26
C MET A 247 23.13 3.42 -1.89
N ASN A 248 24.43 3.67 -1.79
CA ASN A 248 25.13 3.75 -0.50
C ASN A 248 24.65 4.92 0.36
N GLU A 249 24.31 6.07 -0.23
CA GLU A 249 23.72 7.19 0.52
C GLU A 249 22.34 6.82 1.11
N PHE A 250 21.54 6.00 0.41
CA PHE A 250 20.30 5.45 0.95
C PHE A 250 20.55 4.48 2.11
N TYR A 251 21.55 3.60 1.98
CA TYR A 251 22.00 2.77 3.10
C TYR A 251 22.33 3.62 4.33
N GLU A 252 23.15 4.67 4.15
CA GLU A 252 23.55 5.58 5.23
C GLU A 252 22.37 6.33 5.86
N SER A 253 21.28 6.55 5.12
CA SER A 253 20.03 7.16 5.63
C SER A 253 19.10 6.18 6.35
N GLY A 254 19.45 4.89 6.44
CA GLY A 254 18.67 3.87 7.14
C GLY A 254 17.66 3.10 6.27
N VAL A 255 17.83 3.11 4.95
CA VAL A 255 17.11 2.19 4.04
C VAL A 255 17.59 0.77 4.32
N ALA A 256 16.65 -0.17 4.43
CA ALA A 256 16.91 -1.56 4.83
C ALA A 256 17.04 -2.53 3.66
N VAL A 257 16.42 -2.20 2.53
CA VAL A 257 16.39 -3.08 1.34
C VAL A 257 16.74 -2.26 0.11
N LEU A 258 17.73 -2.74 -0.65
CA LEU A 258 18.21 -2.09 -1.86
C LEU A 258 17.98 -3.03 -3.05
N GLY A 259 17.61 -2.49 -4.19
CA GLY A 259 17.42 -3.23 -5.42
C GLY A 259 17.51 -2.34 -6.65
N GLY A 260 17.04 -2.83 -7.77
CA GLY A 260 16.97 -2.06 -9.00
C GLY A 260 15.66 -2.30 -9.74
N CYS A 261 15.27 -1.34 -10.59
CA CYS A 261 14.13 -1.46 -11.50
C CYS A 261 14.62 -1.23 -12.94
N CYS A 262 13.80 -0.66 -13.81
CA CYS A 262 14.06 -0.55 -15.24
C CYS A 262 15.49 -0.09 -15.59
N GLY A 263 16.11 -0.76 -16.56
CA GLY A 263 17.47 -0.51 -17.03
C GLY A 263 18.58 -1.12 -16.18
N THR A 264 18.31 -1.63 -14.97
CA THR A 264 19.30 -2.34 -14.16
C THR A 264 19.43 -3.79 -14.61
N ASP A 265 20.60 -4.35 -14.41
CA ASP A 265 20.97 -5.75 -14.73
C ASP A 265 21.81 -6.34 -13.58
N PRO A 266 22.23 -7.62 -13.68
CA PRO A 266 23.04 -8.24 -12.63
C PRO A 266 24.32 -7.47 -12.24
N THR A 267 24.89 -6.65 -13.12
CA THR A 267 26.09 -5.85 -12.77
C THR A 267 25.76 -4.73 -11.78
N PHE A 268 24.57 -4.13 -11.87
CA PHE A 268 24.08 -3.13 -10.92
C PHE A 268 23.78 -3.74 -9.56
N ILE A 269 23.14 -4.91 -9.55
CA ILE A 269 22.84 -5.64 -8.31
C ILE A 269 24.13 -6.07 -7.62
N LYS A 270 25.11 -6.57 -8.37
CA LYS A 270 26.44 -6.89 -7.83
C LYS A 270 27.13 -5.67 -7.24
N ALA A 271 27.01 -4.51 -7.87
CA ALA A 271 27.64 -3.27 -7.38
C ALA A 271 27.05 -2.81 -6.02
N ILE A 272 25.74 -3.02 -5.78
CA ILE A 272 25.11 -2.68 -4.49
C ILE A 272 25.22 -3.78 -3.44
N SER A 273 25.51 -5.02 -3.84
CA SER A 273 25.60 -6.19 -2.94
C SER A 273 26.76 -6.07 -1.94
N VAL A 274 27.69 -5.14 -2.13
CA VAL A 274 28.75 -4.80 -1.15
C VAL A 274 28.19 -4.33 0.19
N ASN A 275 26.93 -3.90 0.24
CA ASN A 275 26.23 -3.50 1.45
C ASN A 275 25.44 -4.64 2.11
N LYS A 276 25.33 -5.79 1.45
CA LYS A 276 24.63 -6.95 1.95
C LYS A 276 25.10 -7.35 3.34
N ASP A 277 24.17 -7.77 4.17
CA ASP A 277 24.38 -8.22 5.55
C ASP A 277 24.96 -7.18 6.52
N LYS A 278 25.26 -5.95 6.07
CA LYS A 278 25.60 -4.85 6.99
C LYS A 278 24.38 -4.53 7.87
N PRO A 279 24.59 -4.09 9.14
CA PRO A 279 23.48 -3.67 9.98
C PRO A 279 22.77 -2.45 9.36
N VAL A 280 21.45 -2.41 9.48
CA VAL A 280 20.67 -1.24 9.08
C VAL A 280 21.01 -0.06 9.98
N VAL A 281 21.28 1.10 9.38
CA VAL A 281 21.55 2.33 10.14
C VAL A 281 20.28 2.76 10.86
N HIS A 282 20.42 3.05 12.16
CA HIS A 282 19.30 3.53 12.97
C HIS A 282 18.81 4.88 12.48
N ARG A 283 17.49 5.09 12.53
CA ARG A 283 16.83 6.35 12.17
C ARG A 283 15.78 6.72 13.21
N ASP A 284 15.72 8.00 13.51
CA ASP A 284 14.68 8.56 14.38
C ASP A 284 13.44 8.86 13.56
N VAL A 285 12.38 8.08 13.79
CA VAL A 285 11.11 8.21 13.08
C VAL A 285 10.18 9.15 13.83
N LEU A 286 9.71 10.18 13.14
CA LEU A 286 8.74 11.11 13.70
C LEU A 286 7.33 10.51 13.66
N LYS A 287 6.85 10.06 14.81
CA LYS A 287 5.51 9.48 14.97
C LYS A 287 4.51 10.58 15.34
N ILE A 288 3.58 10.86 14.44
CA ILE A 288 2.46 11.77 14.67
C ILE A 288 1.21 11.06 14.20
N THR A 289 0.23 10.88 15.09
CA THR A 289 -1.07 10.33 14.70
C THR A 289 -1.69 11.20 13.60
N SER A 290 -2.05 10.59 12.50
CA SER A 290 -2.56 11.27 11.32
C SER A 290 -3.73 10.51 10.71
N LEU A 291 -4.64 11.25 10.08
CA LEU A 291 -5.62 10.73 9.14
C LEU A 291 -5.21 11.14 7.73
N CYS A 292 -5.66 10.41 6.73
CA CYS A 292 -5.48 10.87 5.35
C CYS A 292 -6.60 10.37 4.43
N SER A 293 -6.82 11.14 3.38
CA SER A 293 -7.39 10.66 2.13
C SER A 293 -6.27 10.15 1.21
N ALA A 294 -6.54 9.92 -0.06
CA ALA A 294 -5.50 9.59 -1.04
C ALA A 294 -4.47 10.70 -1.23
N THR A 295 -4.84 11.98 -1.01
CA THR A 295 -4.04 13.15 -1.37
C THR A 295 -3.83 14.15 -0.25
N GLN A 296 -4.66 14.13 0.78
CA GLN A 296 -4.59 15.06 1.91
C GLN A 296 -4.28 14.34 3.21
N LEU A 297 -3.34 14.88 3.99
CA LEU A 297 -2.96 14.37 5.31
C LEU A 297 -3.30 15.39 6.38
N VAL A 298 -3.92 14.93 7.46
CA VAL A 298 -4.28 15.73 8.65
C VAL A 298 -3.62 15.10 9.88
N SER A 299 -2.61 15.77 10.42
CA SER A 299 -1.88 15.34 11.62
C SER A 299 -2.51 15.94 12.87
N PHE A 300 -2.59 15.18 13.97
CA PHE A 300 -3.07 15.64 15.28
C PHE A 300 -1.96 16.29 16.12
N ASP A 301 -1.17 17.14 15.51
CA ASP A 301 -0.14 17.98 16.17
C ASP A 301 -0.67 19.32 16.68
N LYS A 302 -1.90 19.65 16.32
CA LYS A 302 -2.66 20.85 16.73
C LYS A 302 -4.15 20.57 16.71
N VAL A 303 -4.96 21.53 17.15
CA VAL A 303 -6.43 21.47 17.07
C VAL A 303 -6.87 21.34 15.62
N ARG A 304 -7.79 20.42 15.33
CA ARG A 304 -8.37 20.16 14.01
C ARG A 304 -9.88 20.35 14.04
N VAL A 305 -10.44 20.78 12.92
CA VAL A 305 -11.88 20.99 12.77
C VAL A 305 -12.50 19.79 12.07
N CYS A 306 -13.35 19.06 12.78
CA CYS A 306 -14.16 17.98 12.22
C CYS A 306 -15.58 18.50 11.91
N GLY A 307 -16.00 18.39 10.65
CA GLY A 307 -17.34 18.78 10.22
C GLY A 307 -18.35 17.68 10.50
N GLU A 308 -19.39 17.97 11.30
CA GLU A 308 -20.40 16.98 11.77
C GLU A 308 -21.79 17.24 11.16
N ARG A 309 -21.87 17.74 9.91
CA ARG A 309 -23.19 18.00 9.30
C ARG A 309 -23.81 16.73 8.69
N ILE A 310 -23.02 15.72 8.36
CA ILE A 310 -23.48 14.40 7.91
C ILE A 310 -23.73 13.49 9.13
N ASN A 311 -24.56 13.94 10.04
CA ASN A 311 -25.04 13.20 11.20
C ASN A 311 -26.54 13.50 11.37
N PRO A 312 -27.44 12.48 11.29
CA PRO A 312 -28.87 12.68 11.26
C PRO A 312 -29.48 13.14 12.61
N THR A 313 -28.72 13.12 13.70
CA THR A 313 -29.19 13.52 15.02
C THR A 313 -29.67 14.97 15.00
N GLY A 314 -30.96 15.18 15.28
CA GLY A 314 -31.59 16.52 15.27
C GLY A 314 -31.81 17.14 13.88
N LYS A 315 -31.42 16.46 12.78
CA LYS A 315 -31.46 17.03 11.41
C LYS A 315 -32.52 16.32 10.55
N LYS A 316 -33.75 16.81 10.55
CA LYS A 316 -34.91 16.22 9.85
C LYS A 316 -34.65 16.03 8.35
N LYS A 317 -34.13 17.06 7.67
CA LYS A 317 -33.85 16.99 6.21
C LYS A 317 -32.83 15.93 5.85
N LEU A 318 -31.78 15.75 6.66
CA LEU A 318 -30.78 14.72 6.44
C LEU A 318 -31.38 13.31 6.67
N LYS A 319 -32.23 13.14 7.71
CA LYS A 319 -32.95 11.87 7.90
C LYS A 319 -33.82 11.51 6.70
N GLU A 320 -34.57 12.47 6.17
CA GLU A 320 -35.40 12.29 4.98
C GLU A 320 -34.54 11.95 3.75
N ALA A 321 -33.40 12.62 3.57
CA ALA A 321 -32.45 12.33 2.50
C ALA A 321 -31.91 10.87 2.57
N ILE A 322 -31.49 10.43 3.76
CA ILE A 322 -31.00 9.06 3.98
C ILE A 322 -32.11 8.04 3.69
N ILE A 323 -33.32 8.24 4.19
CA ILE A 323 -34.48 7.35 3.98
C ILE A 323 -34.83 7.24 2.49
N ASN A 324 -34.78 8.37 1.77
CA ASN A 324 -35.16 8.43 0.35
C ASN A 324 -33.99 8.09 -0.59
N GLY A 325 -32.77 7.86 -0.07
CA GLY A 325 -31.58 7.62 -0.87
C GLY A 325 -31.12 8.86 -1.68
N ASP A 326 -31.42 10.08 -1.17
CA ASP A 326 -30.95 11.34 -1.77
C ASP A 326 -29.49 11.61 -1.35
N PHE A 327 -28.57 10.92 -2.00
CA PHE A 327 -27.13 11.07 -1.75
C PHE A 327 -26.62 12.44 -2.23
N ASP A 328 -27.27 13.10 -3.16
CA ASP A 328 -26.88 14.43 -3.64
C ASP A 328 -27.04 15.47 -2.54
N TYR A 329 -28.08 15.33 -1.67
CA TYR A 329 -28.18 16.19 -0.48
C TYR A 329 -26.99 15.99 0.46
N ILE A 330 -26.58 14.73 0.70
CA ILE A 330 -25.44 14.40 1.56
C ILE A 330 -24.15 14.98 1.00
N MET A 331 -23.93 14.87 -0.32
CA MET A 331 -22.75 15.40 -1.01
C MET A 331 -22.71 16.94 -0.91
N ARG A 332 -23.84 17.63 -1.08
CA ARG A 332 -23.91 19.09 -0.87
C ARG A 332 -23.54 19.51 0.56
N GLU A 333 -23.93 18.72 1.57
CA GLU A 333 -23.55 19.00 2.95
C GLU A 333 -22.04 18.76 3.19
N ALA A 334 -21.42 17.78 2.52
CA ALA A 334 -19.98 17.57 2.56
C ALA A 334 -19.22 18.77 1.99
N ILE A 335 -19.58 19.20 0.77
CA ILE A 335 -18.95 20.34 0.07
C ILE A 335 -19.04 21.62 0.92
N LYS A 336 -20.21 21.92 1.51
CA LYS A 336 -20.37 23.09 2.37
C LYS A 336 -19.46 23.07 3.60
N GLN A 337 -19.18 21.89 4.15
CA GLN A 337 -18.27 21.76 5.29
C GLN A 337 -16.83 21.98 4.87
N GLU A 338 -16.42 21.47 3.71
CA GLU A 338 -15.11 21.71 3.13
C GLU A 338 -14.92 23.21 2.82
N GLU A 339 -15.90 23.86 2.20
CA GLU A 339 -15.93 25.33 1.97
C GLU A 339 -15.87 26.13 3.29
N ALA A 340 -16.42 25.60 4.38
CA ALA A 340 -16.35 26.17 5.71
C ALA A 340 -15.06 25.77 6.48
N HIS A 341 -14.04 25.27 5.79
CA HIS A 341 -12.74 24.90 6.32
C HIS A 341 -12.74 23.76 7.35
N ALA A 342 -13.66 22.79 7.23
CA ALA A 342 -13.50 21.52 7.90
C ALA A 342 -12.24 20.81 7.36
N GLU A 343 -11.50 20.16 8.26
CA GLU A 343 -10.29 19.40 7.90
C GLU A 343 -10.57 17.88 7.87
N ILE A 344 -11.67 17.45 8.49
CA ILE A 344 -12.14 16.05 8.58
C ILE A 344 -13.67 16.08 8.40
N LEU A 345 -14.24 15.04 7.78
CA LEU A 345 -15.69 14.87 7.70
C LEU A 345 -16.16 13.70 8.56
N ASP A 346 -17.03 13.99 9.52
CA ASP A 346 -17.77 12.97 10.26
C ASP A 346 -18.93 12.44 9.42
N VAL A 347 -19.05 11.12 9.33
CA VAL A 347 -20.04 10.42 8.49
C VAL A 347 -20.84 9.46 9.36
N ASN A 348 -22.05 9.88 9.72
CA ASN A 348 -23.03 9.08 10.44
C ASN A 348 -24.32 8.97 9.63
N LEU A 349 -24.77 7.75 9.36
CA LEU A 349 -25.96 7.45 8.55
C LEU A 349 -26.98 6.62 9.30
N GLY A 350 -26.83 6.49 10.61
CA GLY A 350 -27.71 5.72 11.49
C GLY A 350 -29.12 6.28 11.56
N VAL A 351 -30.02 5.75 10.75
CA VAL A 351 -31.45 6.08 10.76
C VAL A 351 -32.25 4.80 10.95
N PRO A 352 -33.15 4.72 11.96
CA PRO A 352 -33.95 3.51 12.17
C PRO A 352 -34.68 3.04 10.90
N LYS A 353 -34.65 1.74 10.64
CA LYS A 353 -35.29 1.08 9.50
C LYS A 353 -34.65 1.36 8.13
N THR A 354 -33.42 1.85 8.08
CA THR A 354 -32.62 1.92 6.86
C THR A 354 -31.51 0.88 6.90
N ASP A 355 -30.89 0.58 5.75
CA ASP A 355 -29.70 -0.26 5.67
C ASP A 355 -28.43 0.59 5.88
N ASP A 356 -27.98 0.63 7.12
CA ASP A 356 -26.81 1.44 7.50
C ASP A 356 -25.54 1.01 6.76
N VAL A 357 -25.39 -0.29 6.48
CA VAL A 357 -24.20 -0.85 5.80
C VAL A 357 -24.16 -0.39 4.35
N ALA A 358 -25.26 -0.56 3.63
CA ALA A 358 -25.38 -0.13 2.23
C ALA A 358 -25.25 1.40 2.09
N ASN A 359 -25.87 2.15 3.01
CA ASN A 359 -25.78 3.60 3.03
C ASN A 359 -24.34 4.09 3.31
N MET A 360 -23.64 3.48 4.27
CA MET A 360 -22.24 3.81 4.58
C MET A 360 -21.34 3.53 3.37
N LYS A 361 -21.41 2.32 2.79
CA LYS A 361 -20.67 1.98 1.57
C LYS A 361 -20.88 3.02 0.49
N LYS A 362 -22.13 3.30 0.13
CA LYS A 362 -22.48 4.20 -0.97
C LYS A 362 -22.05 5.65 -0.70
N THR A 363 -22.21 6.12 0.54
CA THR A 363 -21.79 7.47 0.91
C THR A 363 -20.28 7.62 0.86
N VAL A 364 -19.52 6.68 1.42
CA VAL A 364 -18.05 6.75 1.40
C VAL A 364 -17.51 6.71 -0.02
N LEU A 365 -18.04 5.85 -0.89
CA LEU A 365 -17.66 5.83 -2.31
C LEU A 365 -17.91 7.18 -2.98
N LYS A 366 -19.09 7.79 -2.76
CA LYS A 366 -19.40 9.12 -3.31
C LYS A 366 -18.57 10.25 -2.70
N LEU A 367 -18.21 10.16 -1.43
CA LEU A 367 -17.31 11.14 -0.80
C LEU A 367 -15.90 11.07 -1.40
N ASN A 368 -15.39 9.88 -1.70
CA ASN A 368 -14.11 9.72 -2.40
C ASN A 368 -14.09 10.39 -3.80
N GLU A 369 -15.27 10.62 -4.42
CA GLU A 369 -15.39 11.31 -5.71
C GLU A 369 -15.27 12.84 -5.60
N ILE A 370 -15.75 13.43 -4.49
CA ILE A 370 -16.02 14.87 -4.42
C ILE A 370 -15.16 15.63 -3.43
N THR A 371 -14.49 14.97 -2.50
CA THR A 371 -13.67 15.62 -1.48
C THR A 371 -12.34 14.90 -1.25
N ASN A 372 -11.34 15.69 -0.88
CA ASN A 372 -10.04 15.16 -0.43
C ASN A 372 -9.92 15.12 1.09
N LEU A 373 -10.97 15.45 1.85
CA LEU A 373 -10.90 15.41 3.31
C LEU A 373 -10.88 13.97 3.84
N PRO A 374 -10.04 13.66 4.84
CA PRO A 374 -10.13 12.40 5.57
C PRO A 374 -11.48 12.22 6.23
N LEU A 375 -11.94 10.99 6.34
CA LEU A 375 -13.24 10.64 6.89
C LEU A 375 -13.14 10.13 8.33
N GLN A 376 -14.10 10.54 9.16
CA GLN A 376 -14.44 9.91 10.43
C GLN A 376 -15.69 9.05 10.24
N ILE A 377 -15.57 7.75 10.46
CA ILE A 377 -16.66 6.78 10.32
C ILE A 377 -17.34 6.65 11.68
N ASP A 378 -18.53 7.23 11.78
CA ASP A 378 -19.33 7.27 13.02
C ASP A 378 -20.54 6.35 12.91
N SER A 379 -20.54 5.27 13.67
CA SER A 379 -21.67 4.37 13.76
C SER A 379 -21.62 3.52 15.03
N SER A 380 -22.79 3.14 15.54
CA SER A 380 -22.93 2.07 16.53
C SER A 380 -23.03 0.65 15.90
N ASN A 381 -23.22 0.59 14.58
CA ASN A 381 -23.30 -0.66 13.83
C ASN A 381 -21.90 -1.07 13.35
N VAL A 382 -21.37 -2.15 13.92
CA VAL A 382 -20.02 -2.67 13.61
C VAL A 382 -19.86 -2.97 12.12
N ALA A 383 -20.86 -3.53 11.46
CA ALA A 383 -20.81 -3.84 10.03
C ALA A 383 -20.79 -2.56 9.16
N ALA A 384 -21.47 -1.48 9.60
CA ALA A 384 -21.39 -0.19 8.93
C ALA A 384 -20.01 0.47 9.10
N ILE A 385 -19.39 0.35 10.28
CA ILE A 385 -17.99 0.77 10.50
C ILE A 385 -17.06 0.02 9.57
N GLU A 386 -17.19 -1.31 9.47
CA GLU A 386 -16.36 -2.11 8.58
C GLU A 386 -16.52 -1.68 7.12
N ALA A 387 -17.76 -1.48 6.65
CA ALA A 387 -18.01 -0.97 5.30
C ALA A 387 -17.38 0.39 5.08
N GLY A 388 -17.51 1.34 6.02
CA GLY A 388 -16.86 2.65 5.94
C GLY A 388 -15.35 2.54 5.82
N CYS A 389 -14.70 1.75 6.67
CA CYS A 389 -13.25 1.53 6.64
C CYS A 389 -12.78 0.84 5.36
N ARG A 390 -13.53 -0.15 4.85
CA ARG A 390 -13.19 -0.88 3.63
C ARG A 390 -13.11 0.03 2.42
N TYR A 391 -14.12 0.87 2.22
CA TYR A 391 -14.23 1.70 1.01
C TYR A 391 -13.61 3.10 1.15
N CYS A 392 -13.14 3.50 2.34
CA CYS A 392 -12.40 4.75 2.52
C CYS A 392 -11.06 4.68 1.79
N ASN A 393 -10.75 5.71 0.97
CA ASN A 393 -9.47 5.83 0.27
C ASN A 393 -8.46 6.60 1.13
N GLY A 394 -7.92 5.93 2.15
CA GLY A 394 -6.95 6.51 3.09
C GLY A 394 -7.07 5.92 4.49
N VAL A 395 -6.51 6.64 5.46
CA VAL A 395 -6.60 6.33 6.89
C VAL A 395 -7.76 7.10 7.49
N CYS A 396 -8.87 6.40 7.79
CA CYS A 396 -10.04 6.99 8.46
C CYS A 396 -9.93 6.93 9.98
N LEU A 397 -10.76 7.72 10.67
CA LEU A 397 -10.97 7.66 12.10
C LEU A 397 -12.26 6.88 12.40
N ILE A 398 -12.20 5.89 13.28
CA ILE A 398 -13.40 5.20 13.78
C ILE A 398 -13.93 5.96 15.00
N ASN A 399 -15.16 6.40 14.96
CA ASN A 399 -15.89 6.99 16.07
C ASN A 399 -16.97 6.03 16.52
N SER A 400 -16.81 5.29 17.62
CA SER A 400 -15.71 5.28 18.55
C SER A 400 -15.58 3.93 19.26
N VAL A 401 -14.57 3.77 20.07
CA VAL A 401 -14.41 2.63 20.97
C VAL A 401 -14.46 3.12 22.42
N ASN A 402 -15.18 2.41 23.28
CA ASN A 402 -15.22 2.63 24.73
C ASN A 402 -14.45 1.53 25.48
N GLY A 403 -14.39 1.61 26.81
CA GLY A 403 -13.72 0.65 27.68
C GLY A 403 -14.45 -0.70 27.86
N ASN A 404 -15.50 -0.99 27.11
CA ASN A 404 -16.17 -2.28 27.12
C ASN A 404 -15.39 -3.30 26.26
N GLU A 405 -15.12 -4.50 26.80
CA GLU A 405 -14.33 -5.54 26.12
C GLU A 405 -14.98 -6.01 24.83
N ASP A 406 -16.30 -6.20 24.80
CA ASP A 406 -17.01 -6.64 23.60
C ASP A 406 -16.90 -5.61 22.48
N ASN A 407 -17.00 -4.30 22.82
CA ASN A 407 -16.82 -3.23 21.86
C ASN A 407 -15.37 -3.18 21.33
N MET A 408 -14.37 -3.28 22.20
CA MET A 408 -12.96 -3.33 21.80
C MET A 408 -12.68 -4.53 20.89
N ASN A 409 -13.18 -5.72 21.28
CA ASN A 409 -13.00 -6.97 20.52
C ASN A 409 -13.70 -6.93 19.15
N ALA A 410 -14.77 -6.18 19.00
CA ALA A 410 -15.46 -5.98 17.73
C ALA A 410 -14.72 -4.99 16.81
N ILE A 411 -14.19 -3.89 17.34
CA ILE A 411 -13.69 -2.77 16.52
C ILE A 411 -12.19 -2.84 16.25
N PHE A 412 -11.34 -3.27 17.20
CA PHE A 412 -9.90 -3.30 16.99
C PHE A 412 -9.46 -4.20 15.82
N PRO A 413 -10.06 -5.39 15.58
CA PRO A 413 -9.75 -6.17 14.38
C PRO A 413 -10.04 -5.42 13.08
N ILE A 414 -11.15 -4.65 13.02
CA ILE A 414 -11.51 -3.81 11.87
C ILE A 414 -10.47 -2.71 11.68
N ALA A 415 -10.16 -1.97 12.76
CA ALA A 415 -9.15 -0.91 12.71
C ALA A 415 -7.80 -1.44 12.20
N LYS A 416 -7.35 -2.57 12.72
CA LYS A 416 -6.10 -3.22 12.28
C LYS A 416 -6.15 -3.67 10.82
N ARG A 417 -7.26 -4.26 10.39
CA ARG A 417 -7.43 -4.78 9.02
C ARG A 417 -7.37 -3.68 7.97
N TYR A 418 -7.99 -2.54 8.24
CA TYR A 418 -8.10 -1.43 7.28
C TYR A 418 -7.14 -0.27 7.57
N GLY A 419 -6.31 -0.38 8.58
CA GLY A 419 -5.34 0.65 8.95
C GLY A 419 -5.96 1.90 9.56
N ALA A 420 -7.16 1.81 10.14
CA ALA A 420 -7.87 2.95 10.70
C ALA A 420 -7.30 3.39 12.07
N VAL A 421 -7.42 4.66 12.39
CA VAL A 421 -7.22 5.24 13.73
C VAL A 421 -8.51 5.13 14.52
N VAL A 422 -8.43 5.04 15.85
CA VAL A 422 -9.61 4.86 16.71
C VAL A 422 -9.72 6.03 17.70
N LEU A 423 -10.93 6.59 17.82
CA LEU A 423 -11.28 7.52 18.90
C LEU A 423 -11.70 6.73 20.13
N GLY A 424 -10.90 6.78 21.19
CA GLY A 424 -11.21 6.14 22.47
C GLY A 424 -12.09 7.02 23.36
N LEU A 425 -13.24 6.52 23.80
CA LEU A 425 -14.07 7.16 24.82
C LEU A 425 -13.65 6.74 26.22
N THR A 426 -13.50 7.72 27.12
CA THR A 426 -13.16 7.50 28.54
C THR A 426 -14.40 7.08 29.34
N MET A 427 -15.10 6.05 28.87
CA MET A 427 -16.26 5.44 29.52
C MET A 427 -16.22 3.92 29.41
N ASP A 428 -16.80 3.23 30.37
CA ASP A 428 -16.94 1.77 30.42
C ASP A 428 -18.39 1.39 30.80
N ASP A 429 -18.62 0.11 31.18
CA ASP A 429 -19.93 -0.39 31.62
C ASP A 429 -20.50 0.33 32.86
N ASN A 430 -19.66 1.02 33.63
CA ASN A 430 -20.04 1.84 34.79
C ASN A 430 -20.26 3.32 34.43
N GLY A 431 -20.22 3.65 33.15
CA GLY A 431 -20.39 5.00 32.63
C GLY A 431 -19.09 5.83 32.60
N ILE A 432 -19.24 7.16 32.55
CA ILE A 432 -18.11 8.09 32.54
C ILE A 432 -17.47 8.14 33.92
N GLY A 433 -16.22 7.64 34.03
CA GLY A 433 -15.47 7.65 35.28
C GLY A 433 -15.10 9.05 35.73
N ARG A 434 -15.22 9.31 37.03
CA ARG A 434 -14.64 10.53 37.60
C ARG A 434 -13.11 10.40 37.50
N TRP A 435 -12.49 11.28 36.75
CA TRP A 435 -11.07 11.25 36.37
C TRP A 435 -10.10 11.01 37.55
N TYR A 436 -10.42 11.52 38.78
CA TYR A 436 -9.60 11.44 39.98
C TYR A 436 -9.60 10.08 40.66
N ALA A 437 -10.60 9.24 40.45
CA ALA A 437 -10.70 7.94 41.17
C ALA A 437 -10.03 6.80 40.40
N ARG A 438 -9.85 6.89 39.10
CA ARG A 438 -9.34 5.81 38.25
C ARG A 438 -7.84 5.90 37.91
N SER A 439 -7.23 7.09 37.99
CA SER A 439 -5.77 7.23 37.81
C SER A 439 -4.92 6.52 38.88
N LYS A 440 -5.53 6.20 40.03
CA LYS A 440 -4.87 5.42 41.10
C LYS A 440 -5.07 3.89 40.98
N GLY A 441 -5.95 3.42 40.10
CA GLY A 441 -6.28 1.99 39.93
C GLY A 441 -5.60 1.30 38.76
N THR A 442 -4.98 2.04 37.85
CA THR A 442 -4.36 1.50 36.63
C THR A 442 -2.83 1.39 36.69
N GLU A 443 -2.21 1.75 37.82
CA GLU A 443 -0.76 1.54 38.01
C GLU A 443 -0.36 0.05 38.28
N ASN A 444 -1.32 -0.88 38.29
CA ASN A 444 -1.07 -2.30 38.57
C ASN A 444 -1.81 -3.25 37.60
N LYS A 445 -1.88 -2.94 36.31
CA LYS A 445 -2.19 -3.99 35.33
C LYS A 445 -1.42 -3.79 34.04
#